data_5706a29b824a60466ecc611a645f24b5
#
_entry.id   5706a29b824a60466ecc611a645f24b5
#
_cell.length_a   1.000
_cell.length_b   1.000
_cell.length_c   1.000
_cell.angle_alpha   90.00
_cell.angle_beta   90.00
_cell.angle_gamma   90.00
#
_symmetry.space_group_name_H-M   'P 1'
#
loop_
_entity.id
_entity.type
_entity.pdbx_description
1 polymer ?
#
loop_
_entity_poly.entity_id
_entity_poly.type
_entity_poly.pdbx_seq_one_letter_code
_entity_poly.pdbx_strand_id
1 'polypeptide(L)'
;MKKIILFGLMALLMVACSSSDDGLEPSPVPPAPVPTPTDGTKTDSAKTDTAKTEPETVKFAAKYRVAKMTITTDGGQAVDSKDKKDYRACTIKIESDTAVWNYEGRGRIRGRGNSTWEWYDKKPYRIKLDEKASILGLCEEKDWVLLANFRDPTKLMNTLVFEMGDRLGIPYPNHTRWIELTLNGDYMGLYQLTEQVEQGKNRVNIDKKAGWLLSFDSDDGPELSPGADDNFWSQVYRMPVCVKSPEISEKIEVKSEKSLIGDAKKALGDLENIILSHDYEALKQVCNVPVMIDYLLIQEYIYNVEVAAPRSIFIHKDSGDDALWTFGPLWDFDAGFDFDWGHMYDGHGYFADYRETVLGTDPARHISNYDYVPSFFTDMWKDKTFVSEVKARWKQIRPRVTAEFWPEAKRYADAATEAMERDAKRWPIDKQYKTEINRMEKWLNARAVFMDNIVTNYPNGN
;
A
#
# COMPACT_ATOMS: atom_id res chain seq x y z
N MET A 1 34.27 3.70 -4.31
CA MET A 1 34.52 2.37 -3.76
C MET A 1 33.17 1.68 -3.70
N LYS A 2 32.97 0.64 -4.52
CA LYS A 2 31.69 -0.10 -4.59
C LYS A 2 31.52 -0.94 -3.32
N LYS A 3 30.51 -0.67 -2.51
CA LYS A 3 30.11 -1.56 -1.41
C LYS A 3 29.35 -2.73 -2.01
N ILE A 4 29.96 -3.88 -2.02
CA ILE A 4 29.33 -5.16 -2.34
C ILE A 4 28.58 -5.59 -1.08
N ILE A 5 27.26 -5.61 -1.15
CA ILE A 5 26.41 -6.20 -0.11
C ILE A 5 26.29 -7.68 -0.46
N LEU A 6 26.84 -8.52 0.37
CA LEU A 6 26.84 -9.98 0.24
C LEU A 6 25.51 -10.52 0.80
N PHE A 7 24.59 -10.95 -0.08
CA PHE A 7 23.41 -11.69 0.32
C PHE A 7 23.73 -13.19 0.30
N GLY A 8 23.51 -13.83 1.44
CA GLY A 8 23.71 -15.28 1.57
C GLY A 8 22.66 -16.08 0.81
N LEU A 9 23.12 -16.99 0.00
CA LEU A 9 22.36 -17.96 -0.78
C LEU A 9 21.88 -19.08 0.14
N MET A 10 20.58 -19.32 0.24
CA MET A 10 20.04 -20.49 0.95
C MET A 10 19.35 -21.43 -0.06
N ALA A 11 19.91 -22.61 -0.22
CA ALA A 11 19.35 -23.65 -1.07
C ALA A 11 18.22 -24.40 -0.34
N LEU A 12 17.06 -24.53 -0.97
CA LEU A 12 15.92 -25.29 -0.47
C LEU A 12 15.87 -26.68 -1.15
N LEU A 13 15.77 -27.73 -0.34
CA LEU A 13 15.52 -29.09 -0.76
C LEU A 13 14.03 -29.35 -0.90
N MET A 14 13.60 -29.79 -2.08
CA MET A 14 12.22 -30.23 -2.36
C MET A 14 11.99 -31.68 -1.92
N VAL A 15 10.86 -31.94 -1.26
CA VAL A 15 10.25 -33.25 -1.14
C VAL A 15 8.82 -33.18 -1.65
N ALA A 16 8.54 -33.92 -2.70
CA ALA A 16 7.21 -34.04 -3.28
C ALA A 16 6.45 -35.23 -2.63
N CYS A 17 5.15 -35.03 -2.35
CA CYS A 17 4.20 -36.13 -2.20
C CYS A 17 2.83 -35.74 -2.76
N SER A 18 2.32 -36.61 -3.61
CA SER A 18 1.04 -36.57 -4.31
C SER A 18 -0.08 -37.23 -3.50
N SER A 19 -1.34 -36.79 -3.60
CA SER A 19 -2.56 -37.62 -3.73
C SER A 19 -3.84 -36.78 -3.86
N SER A 20 -4.52 -36.95 -4.92
CA SER A 20 -5.86 -37.54 -5.26
C SER A 20 -7.10 -36.73 -4.86
N ASP A 21 -7.89 -36.46 -5.93
CA ASP A 21 -9.25 -35.91 -5.99
C ASP A 21 -10.29 -36.64 -5.14
N ASP A 22 -11.27 -35.88 -4.65
CA ASP A 22 -12.69 -36.27 -4.69
C ASP A 22 -13.57 -35.00 -4.57
N GLY A 23 -14.51 -34.89 -5.53
CA GLY A 23 -15.39 -33.74 -5.68
C GLY A 23 -16.66 -33.78 -4.82
N LEU A 24 -17.16 -32.60 -4.48
CA LEU A 24 -18.55 -32.35 -4.06
C LEU A 24 -18.95 -30.92 -4.45
N GLU A 25 -20.00 -30.78 -5.24
CA GLU A 25 -20.63 -29.51 -5.59
C GLU A 25 -21.49 -28.96 -4.46
N PRO A 26 -21.53 -27.63 -4.25
CA PRO A 26 -22.49 -27.01 -3.33
C PRO A 26 -23.66 -26.35 -4.05
N SER A 27 -24.84 -26.52 -3.45
CA SER A 27 -26.13 -25.90 -3.84
C SER A 27 -26.18 -24.39 -3.56
N PRO A 28 -27.05 -23.63 -4.25
CA PRO A 28 -27.09 -22.16 -4.18
C PRO A 28 -27.88 -21.63 -2.99
N VAL A 29 -27.37 -20.54 -2.39
CA VAL A 29 -27.98 -19.78 -1.28
C VAL A 29 -28.56 -18.46 -1.84
N PRO A 30 -29.76 -18.02 -1.41
CA PRO A 30 -30.43 -16.82 -1.90
C PRO A 30 -29.85 -15.52 -1.30
N PRO A 31 -30.03 -14.36 -1.98
CA PRO A 31 -29.45 -13.09 -1.57
C PRO A 31 -30.19 -12.41 -0.41
N ALA A 32 -29.44 -11.71 0.43
CA ALA A 32 -29.94 -10.93 1.56
C ALA A 32 -30.57 -9.59 1.12
N PRO A 33 -31.53 -9.02 1.90
CA PRO A 33 -32.31 -7.86 1.49
C PRO A 33 -31.55 -6.53 1.64
N VAL A 34 -31.77 -5.63 0.70
CA VAL A 34 -31.28 -4.25 0.61
C VAL A 34 -32.07 -3.35 1.58
N PRO A 35 -31.46 -2.47 2.37
CA PRO A 35 -32.22 -1.51 3.18
C PRO A 35 -32.71 -0.31 2.35
N THR A 36 -33.96 0.06 2.59
CA THR A 36 -34.67 1.19 1.96
C THR A 36 -34.30 2.52 2.65
N PRO A 37 -34.15 3.63 1.92
CA PRO A 37 -33.90 4.94 2.52
C PRO A 37 -35.20 5.56 3.08
N THR A 38 -35.14 6.12 4.27
CA THR A 38 -36.19 6.94 4.88
C THR A 38 -36.02 8.40 4.46
N ASP A 39 -37.13 8.96 3.97
CA ASP A 39 -37.33 10.35 3.56
C ASP A 39 -37.39 11.29 4.78
N GLY A 40 -36.76 12.43 4.68
CA GLY A 40 -36.78 13.49 5.70
C GLY A 40 -36.48 14.87 5.11
N THR A 41 -37.52 15.49 4.52
CA THR A 41 -37.54 16.86 4.03
C THR A 41 -37.22 17.89 5.10
N LYS A 42 -36.24 18.78 4.83
CA LYS A 42 -36.26 20.19 5.28
C LYS A 42 -35.65 21.09 4.21
N THR A 43 -36.47 21.98 3.73
CA THR A 43 -36.16 23.11 2.87
C THR A 43 -35.41 24.17 3.62
N ASP A 44 -34.27 24.62 3.09
CA ASP A 44 -33.79 25.99 3.28
C ASP A 44 -33.03 26.44 2.03
N SER A 45 -33.42 27.61 1.59
CA SER A 45 -33.00 28.29 0.37
C SER A 45 -31.67 29.01 0.57
N ALA A 46 -30.64 28.69 -0.22
CA ALA A 46 -29.46 29.54 -0.37
C ALA A 46 -28.82 29.38 -1.75
N LYS A 47 -28.70 30.48 -2.42
CA LYS A 47 -27.82 30.93 -3.50
C LYS A 47 -27.12 29.87 -4.39
N THR A 48 -27.56 29.90 -5.63
CA THR A 48 -26.96 29.26 -6.80
C THR A 48 -25.58 29.80 -7.12
N ASP A 49 -24.55 29.01 -6.77
CA ASP A 49 -23.26 29.06 -7.46
C ASP A 49 -23.25 27.84 -8.41
N THR A 50 -23.36 28.12 -9.71
CA THR A 50 -23.41 27.09 -10.75
C THR A 50 -22.02 26.58 -11.08
N ALA A 51 -21.37 25.88 -10.16
CA ALA A 51 -20.32 24.92 -10.51
C ALA A 51 -21.05 23.67 -11.05
N LYS A 52 -20.92 23.40 -12.34
CA LYS A 52 -21.44 22.17 -12.96
C LYS A 52 -20.74 20.97 -12.33
N THR A 53 -21.34 20.40 -11.30
CA THR A 53 -20.91 19.14 -10.71
C THR A 53 -21.26 18.02 -11.68
N GLU A 54 -20.26 17.33 -12.22
CA GLU A 54 -20.52 16.16 -13.05
C GLU A 54 -21.25 15.06 -12.27
N PRO A 55 -22.13 14.30 -12.94
CA PRO A 55 -22.79 13.15 -12.33
C PRO A 55 -21.76 12.14 -11.79
N GLU A 56 -22.02 11.55 -10.64
CA GLU A 56 -21.15 10.60 -9.98
C GLU A 56 -20.81 9.38 -10.86
N THR A 57 -21.75 8.96 -11.72
CA THR A 57 -21.54 7.90 -12.73
C THR A 57 -20.47 8.24 -13.76
N VAL A 58 -20.34 9.52 -14.16
CA VAL A 58 -19.30 9.97 -15.10
C VAL A 58 -17.94 9.95 -14.42
N LYS A 59 -17.85 10.42 -13.17
CA LYS A 59 -16.63 10.37 -12.35
C LYS A 59 -16.16 8.93 -12.13
N PHE A 60 -17.09 8.01 -11.88
CA PHE A 60 -16.78 6.59 -11.68
C PHE A 60 -16.17 5.96 -12.94
N ALA A 61 -16.75 6.19 -14.12
CA ALA A 61 -16.20 5.69 -15.38
C ALA A 61 -14.84 6.32 -15.72
N ALA A 62 -14.64 7.59 -15.38
CA ALA A 62 -13.43 8.33 -15.69
C ALA A 62 -12.21 7.86 -14.88
N LYS A 63 -12.39 7.33 -13.65
CA LYS A 63 -11.27 6.90 -12.80
C LYS A 63 -10.38 5.82 -13.43
N TYR A 64 -10.92 5.01 -14.34
CA TYR A 64 -10.16 3.95 -15.03
C TYR A 64 -9.37 4.46 -16.24
N ARG A 65 -9.75 5.61 -16.80
CA ARG A 65 -9.17 6.12 -18.04
C ARG A 65 -7.76 6.61 -17.84
N VAL A 66 -6.95 6.47 -18.88
CA VAL A 66 -5.58 6.94 -18.88
C VAL A 66 -5.55 8.41 -19.29
N ALA A 67 -5.05 9.29 -18.44
CA ALA A 67 -4.81 10.69 -18.76
C ALA A 67 -3.41 10.88 -19.34
N LYS A 68 -3.18 12.00 -20.02
CA LYS A 68 -1.84 12.41 -20.46
C LYS A 68 -1.29 13.44 -19.48
N MET A 69 -0.07 13.21 -19.00
CA MET A 69 0.64 14.17 -18.16
C MET A 69 1.93 14.62 -18.87
N THR A 70 2.05 15.92 -19.08
CA THR A 70 3.28 16.53 -19.60
C THR A 70 3.93 17.35 -18.50
N ILE A 71 5.19 17.05 -18.20
CA ILE A 71 6.03 17.79 -17.27
C ILE A 71 7.20 18.37 -18.01
N THR A 72 7.36 19.70 -17.94
CA THR A 72 8.49 20.41 -18.53
C THR A 72 9.23 21.13 -17.42
N THR A 73 10.47 20.70 -17.16
CA THR A 73 11.33 21.36 -16.18
C THR A 73 11.88 22.68 -16.74
N ASP A 74 12.13 23.64 -15.85
CA ASP A 74 12.69 24.92 -16.25
C ASP A 74 14.08 24.71 -16.88
N GLY A 75 14.27 25.26 -18.06
CA GLY A 75 15.51 25.06 -18.84
C GLY A 75 15.76 23.63 -19.32
N GLY A 76 14.74 22.74 -19.30
CA GLY A 76 14.89 21.35 -19.75
C GLY A 76 15.81 20.50 -18.85
N GLN A 77 15.95 20.87 -17.58
CA GLN A 77 16.83 20.17 -16.62
C GLN A 77 16.43 18.72 -16.44
N ALA A 78 17.40 17.81 -16.44
CA ALA A 78 17.17 16.40 -16.16
C ALA A 78 16.67 16.19 -14.70
N VAL A 79 15.83 15.19 -14.51
CA VAL A 79 15.37 14.72 -13.19
C VAL A 79 16.13 13.44 -12.87
N ASP A 80 17.32 13.58 -12.36
CA ASP A 80 18.36 12.54 -12.19
C ASP A 80 18.73 12.26 -10.74
N SER A 81 18.04 12.90 -9.78
CA SER A 81 18.25 12.73 -8.34
C SER A 81 16.95 12.51 -7.58
N LYS A 82 17.03 11.73 -6.51
CA LYS A 82 15.96 11.55 -5.53
C LYS A 82 16.16 12.37 -4.24
N ASP A 83 17.25 13.14 -4.13
CA ASP A 83 17.49 13.98 -2.96
C ASP A 83 16.39 15.05 -2.82
N LYS A 84 15.94 15.26 -1.59
CA LYS A 84 14.93 16.29 -1.26
C LYS A 84 15.38 17.71 -1.64
N LYS A 85 16.69 17.95 -1.77
CA LYS A 85 17.28 19.23 -2.18
C LYS A 85 17.27 19.45 -3.70
N ASP A 86 17.10 18.39 -4.47
CA ASP A 86 17.25 18.39 -5.93
C ASP A 86 15.91 18.47 -6.68
N TYR A 87 14.92 19.09 -6.12
CA TYR A 87 13.69 19.37 -6.84
C TYR A 87 13.95 20.29 -8.04
N ARG A 88 13.45 19.89 -9.23
CA ARG A 88 13.45 20.71 -10.44
C ARG A 88 12.11 21.43 -10.56
N ALA A 89 12.13 22.77 -10.64
CA ALA A 89 10.93 23.54 -10.91
C ALA A 89 10.40 23.20 -12.31
N CYS A 90 9.08 23.10 -12.46
CA CYS A 90 8.47 22.64 -13.71
C CYS A 90 7.05 23.19 -13.90
N THR A 91 6.59 23.09 -15.14
CA THR A 91 5.17 23.17 -15.48
C THR A 91 4.62 21.76 -15.60
N ILE A 92 3.42 21.54 -15.09
CA ILE A 92 2.69 20.27 -15.11
C ILE A 92 1.38 20.51 -15.83
N LYS A 93 1.13 19.76 -16.91
CA LYS A 93 -0.12 19.77 -17.66
C LYS A 93 -0.73 18.38 -17.66
N ILE A 94 -2.02 18.27 -17.34
CA ILE A 94 -2.78 17.02 -17.39
C ILE A 94 -3.97 17.22 -18.32
N GLU A 95 -4.11 16.31 -19.28
CA GLU A 95 -5.19 16.26 -20.25
C GLU A 95 -5.95 14.94 -20.08
N SER A 96 -7.25 15.04 -19.82
CA SER A 96 -8.14 13.91 -19.59
C SER A 96 -9.34 14.00 -20.53
N ASP A 97 -9.94 12.85 -20.85
CA ASP A 97 -11.22 12.79 -21.56
C ASP A 97 -12.36 13.50 -20.81
N THR A 98 -12.18 13.69 -19.52
CA THR A 98 -13.07 14.43 -18.65
C THR A 98 -12.51 15.82 -18.43
N ALA A 99 -13.03 16.82 -19.17
CA ALA A 99 -12.45 18.17 -19.21
C ALA A 99 -12.28 18.84 -17.84
N VAL A 100 -13.20 18.57 -16.90
CA VAL A 100 -13.09 19.08 -15.51
C VAL A 100 -11.89 18.54 -14.75
N TRP A 101 -11.25 17.49 -15.24
CA TRP A 101 -10.02 16.90 -14.66
C TRP A 101 -8.74 17.39 -15.35
N ASN A 102 -8.86 18.25 -16.34
CA ASN A 102 -7.69 18.90 -16.92
C ASN A 102 -7.06 19.82 -15.88
N TYR A 103 -5.75 19.83 -15.86
CA TYR A 103 -4.97 20.66 -14.94
C TYR A 103 -3.78 21.26 -15.67
N GLU A 104 -3.46 22.49 -15.36
CA GLU A 104 -2.20 23.11 -15.75
C GLU A 104 -1.73 24.02 -14.63
N GLY A 105 -0.48 23.86 -14.19
CA GLY A 105 0.07 24.62 -13.10
C GLY A 105 1.56 24.47 -12.92
N ARG A 106 2.08 25.25 -11.98
CA ARG A 106 3.49 25.19 -11.57
C ARG A 106 3.69 24.21 -10.46
N GLY A 107 4.89 23.66 -10.40
CA GLY A 107 5.31 22.76 -9.35
C GLY A 107 6.77 22.41 -9.47
N ARG A 108 7.13 21.33 -8.83
CA ARG A 108 8.49 20.79 -8.84
C ARG A 108 8.45 19.27 -8.86
N ILE A 109 9.46 18.67 -9.46
CA ILE A 109 9.62 17.22 -9.61
C ILE A 109 10.99 16.78 -9.14
N ARG A 110 11.07 15.60 -8.57
CA ARG A 110 12.32 14.85 -8.29
C ARG A 110 12.08 13.35 -8.42
N GLY A 111 13.17 12.61 -8.45
CA GLY A 111 13.12 11.16 -8.27
C GLY A 111 12.60 10.75 -6.88
N ARG A 112 12.14 9.50 -6.76
CA ARG A 112 11.74 8.87 -5.51
C ARG A 112 11.99 7.36 -5.52
N GLY A 113 11.78 6.72 -4.37
CA GLY A 113 11.91 5.28 -4.19
C GLY A 113 13.33 4.87 -3.80
N ASN A 114 13.47 3.63 -3.35
CA ASN A 114 14.74 3.02 -2.98
C ASN A 114 15.22 2.09 -4.11
N SER A 115 14.90 0.79 -4.06
CA SER A 115 15.26 -0.19 -5.07
C SER A 115 14.79 0.18 -6.47
N THR A 116 13.57 0.68 -6.60
CA THR A 116 12.99 1.06 -7.91
C THR A 116 13.73 2.22 -8.57
N TRP A 117 14.30 3.13 -7.78
CA TRP A 117 15.15 4.20 -8.30
C TRP A 117 16.55 3.71 -8.68
N GLU A 118 17.16 2.87 -7.84
CA GLU A 118 18.54 2.45 -8.01
C GLU A 118 18.71 1.41 -9.14
N TRP A 119 17.77 0.45 -9.22
CA TRP A 119 17.98 -0.77 -10.00
C TRP A 119 17.30 -0.79 -11.37
N TYR A 120 16.26 0.02 -11.59
CA TYR A 120 15.51 -0.02 -12.85
C TYR A 120 15.65 1.26 -13.67
N ASP A 121 15.56 1.12 -14.97
CA ASP A 121 15.67 2.25 -15.92
C ASP A 121 14.45 3.17 -15.86
N LYS A 122 13.27 2.63 -15.71
CA LYS A 122 12.03 3.39 -15.55
C LYS A 122 11.91 3.93 -14.13
N LYS A 123 12.19 5.21 -13.97
CA LYS A 123 12.29 5.86 -12.65
C LYS A 123 10.92 6.33 -12.14
N PRO A 124 10.60 6.13 -10.86
CA PRO A 124 9.44 6.75 -10.21
C PRO A 124 9.75 8.18 -9.78
N TYR A 125 8.69 9.02 -9.72
CA TYR A 125 8.84 10.44 -9.40
C TYR A 125 7.93 10.87 -8.26
N ARG A 126 8.32 11.94 -7.56
CA ARG A 126 7.48 12.73 -6.68
C ARG A 126 7.30 14.11 -7.29
N ILE A 127 6.06 14.55 -7.39
CA ILE A 127 5.72 15.90 -7.81
C ILE A 127 5.11 16.67 -6.63
N LYS A 128 5.38 17.95 -6.57
CA LYS A 128 4.82 18.85 -5.56
C LYS A 128 4.33 20.11 -6.26
N LEU A 129 3.02 20.32 -6.25
CA LEU A 129 2.39 21.49 -6.83
C LEU A 129 2.70 22.74 -5.98
N ASP A 130 2.81 23.88 -6.61
CA ASP A 130 2.98 25.14 -5.88
C ASP A 130 1.69 25.51 -5.13
N GLU A 131 0.52 25.24 -5.73
CA GLU A 131 -0.77 25.41 -5.11
C GLU A 131 -1.50 24.06 -4.98
N LYS A 132 -2.35 23.92 -3.94
CA LYS A 132 -3.20 22.74 -3.79
C LYS A 132 -4.16 22.64 -4.96
N ALA A 133 -4.30 21.45 -5.52
CA ALA A 133 -5.24 21.16 -6.59
C ALA A 133 -5.79 19.75 -6.49
N SER A 134 -7.02 19.58 -6.96
CA SER A 134 -7.60 18.28 -7.24
C SER A 134 -7.00 17.74 -8.55
N ILE A 135 -6.35 16.59 -8.48
CA ILE A 135 -5.75 15.95 -9.65
C ILE A 135 -6.58 14.71 -10.01
N LEU A 136 -7.11 14.68 -11.23
CA LEU A 136 -7.90 13.57 -11.77
C LEU A 136 -9.03 13.12 -10.82
N GLY A 137 -9.72 14.10 -10.22
CA GLY A 137 -10.85 13.86 -9.30
C GLY A 137 -10.46 13.38 -7.90
N LEU A 138 -9.17 13.36 -7.55
CA LEU A 138 -8.70 13.12 -6.18
C LEU A 138 -8.77 14.38 -5.35
N CYS A 139 -8.72 14.25 -4.02
CA CYS A 139 -8.79 15.39 -3.09
C CYS A 139 -7.65 16.39 -3.32
N GLU A 140 -7.93 17.68 -3.05
CA GLU A 140 -6.94 18.74 -3.21
C GLU A 140 -5.73 18.56 -2.30
N GLU A 141 -4.56 18.39 -2.91
CA GLU A 141 -3.26 18.39 -2.22
C GLU A 141 -2.12 18.84 -3.15
N LYS A 142 -0.95 19.03 -2.55
CA LYS A 142 0.26 19.44 -3.28
C LYS A 142 1.13 18.26 -3.68
N ASP A 143 1.27 17.27 -2.82
CA ASP A 143 2.21 16.17 -2.98
C ASP A 143 1.57 14.93 -3.63
N TRP A 144 2.16 14.49 -4.74
CA TRP A 144 1.70 13.35 -5.53
C TRP A 144 2.85 12.45 -5.92
N VAL A 145 2.55 11.19 -6.11
CA VAL A 145 3.54 10.17 -6.48
C VAL A 145 3.21 9.58 -7.86
N LEU A 146 4.22 9.43 -8.69
CA LEU A 146 4.18 8.71 -9.94
C LEU A 146 4.95 7.40 -9.77
N LEU A 147 4.23 6.31 -9.51
CA LEU A 147 4.82 4.98 -9.41
C LEU A 147 5.13 4.46 -10.81
N ALA A 148 6.35 4.01 -11.02
CA ALA A 148 6.77 3.48 -12.31
C ALA A 148 6.19 2.09 -12.60
N ASN A 149 5.87 1.31 -11.56
CA ASN A 149 5.41 -0.07 -11.62
C ASN A 149 6.23 -0.94 -12.60
N PHE A 150 7.53 -0.67 -12.70
CA PHE A 150 8.41 -1.37 -13.62
C PHE A 150 8.58 -2.82 -13.23
N ARG A 151 8.74 -3.05 -11.93
CA ARG A 151 8.92 -4.35 -11.32
C ARG A 151 7.67 -5.23 -11.38
N ASP A 152 6.48 -4.61 -11.33
CA ASP A 152 5.20 -5.31 -11.45
C ASP A 152 4.88 -5.63 -12.92
N PRO A 153 4.90 -6.91 -13.32
CA PRO A 153 4.61 -7.28 -14.70
C PRO A 153 3.15 -7.07 -15.10
N THR A 154 2.24 -6.94 -14.14
CA THR A 154 0.81 -6.72 -14.38
C THR A 154 0.41 -5.25 -14.33
N LYS A 155 1.20 -4.41 -13.66
CA LYS A 155 0.88 -3.03 -13.26
C LYS A 155 -0.29 -2.91 -12.26
N LEU A 156 -0.80 -4.02 -11.73
CA LEU A 156 -2.03 -4.07 -10.91
C LEU A 156 -1.81 -4.36 -9.43
N MET A 157 -0.61 -4.71 -9.00
CA MET A 157 -0.36 -5.14 -7.62
C MET A 157 -0.78 -4.06 -6.61
N ASN A 158 -0.27 -2.84 -6.73
CA ASN A 158 -0.70 -1.72 -5.90
C ASN A 158 -2.17 -1.36 -6.13
N THR A 159 -2.65 -1.38 -7.38
CA THR A 159 -4.03 -1.04 -7.71
C THR A 159 -5.02 -1.97 -7.01
N LEU A 160 -4.79 -3.27 -7.04
CA LEU A 160 -5.65 -4.25 -6.38
C LEU A 160 -5.71 -4.00 -4.86
N VAL A 161 -4.56 -3.78 -4.23
CA VAL A 161 -4.52 -3.59 -2.78
C VAL A 161 -5.14 -2.26 -2.36
N PHE A 162 -4.96 -1.20 -3.13
CA PHE A 162 -5.61 0.08 -2.86
C PHE A 162 -7.14 -0.04 -2.97
N GLU A 163 -7.65 -0.70 -4.01
CA GLU A 163 -9.10 -0.96 -4.15
C GLU A 163 -9.63 -1.88 -3.03
N MET A 164 -8.84 -2.86 -2.57
CA MET A 164 -9.21 -3.67 -1.41
C MET A 164 -9.33 -2.82 -0.16
N GLY A 165 -8.33 -1.98 0.10
CA GLY A 165 -8.30 -1.10 1.28
C GLY A 165 -9.47 -0.12 1.30
N ASP A 166 -9.74 0.56 0.19
CA ASP A 166 -10.86 1.49 0.06
C ASP A 166 -12.20 0.79 0.31
N ARG A 167 -12.44 -0.36 -0.31
CA ARG A 167 -13.68 -1.12 -0.20
C ARG A 167 -13.88 -1.85 1.13
N LEU A 168 -12.81 -2.11 1.88
CA LEU A 168 -12.86 -2.64 3.24
C LEU A 168 -12.94 -1.55 4.29
N GLY A 169 -12.79 -0.27 3.90
CA GLY A 169 -12.87 0.86 4.79
C GLY A 169 -11.60 1.10 5.62
N ILE A 170 -10.44 0.68 5.11
CA ILE A 170 -9.15 1.07 5.74
C ILE A 170 -9.02 2.59 5.61
N PRO A 171 -8.79 3.32 6.72
CA PRO A 171 -8.72 4.77 6.70
C PRO A 171 -7.62 5.31 5.77
N TYR A 172 -7.93 6.42 5.12
CA TYR A 172 -7.00 7.17 4.26
C TYR A 172 -6.44 6.34 3.11
N PRO A 173 -7.32 5.68 2.31
CA PRO A 173 -6.88 4.81 1.23
C PRO A 173 -6.14 5.60 0.17
N ASN A 174 -5.13 4.97 -0.43
CA ASN A 174 -4.52 5.44 -1.67
C ASN A 174 -5.38 5.02 -2.87
N HIS A 175 -5.33 5.81 -3.93
CA HIS A 175 -6.10 5.58 -5.14
C HIS A 175 -5.20 5.45 -6.36
N THR A 176 -5.68 4.77 -7.38
CA THR A 176 -5.01 4.66 -8.68
C THR A 176 -5.60 5.65 -9.67
N ARG A 177 -4.73 6.41 -10.37
CA ARG A 177 -5.04 7.10 -11.62
C ARG A 177 -3.94 6.81 -12.62
N TRP A 178 -4.31 6.28 -13.77
CA TRP A 178 -3.35 6.01 -14.81
C TRP A 178 -3.00 7.28 -15.59
N ILE A 179 -1.72 7.51 -15.78
CA ILE A 179 -1.24 8.59 -16.65
C ILE A 179 -0.15 8.08 -17.60
N GLU A 180 -0.15 8.57 -18.84
CA GLU A 180 1.00 8.48 -19.72
C GLU A 180 1.85 9.73 -19.52
N LEU A 181 3.08 9.54 -19.07
CA LEU A 181 4.02 10.62 -18.75
C LEU A 181 4.88 11.01 -19.95
N THR A 182 4.90 12.30 -20.25
CA THR A 182 5.94 12.93 -21.10
C THR A 182 6.75 13.86 -20.21
N LEU A 183 8.06 13.66 -20.14
CA LEU A 183 8.98 14.48 -19.35
C LEU A 183 10.00 15.14 -20.27
N ASN A 184 10.03 16.48 -20.32
CA ASN A 184 10.91 17.27 -21.20
C ASN A 184 10.84 16.85 -22.68
N GLY A 185 9.67 16.44 -23.15
CA GLY A 185 9.44 15.99 -24.52
C GLY A 185 9.64 14.48 -24.73
N ASP A 186 10.24 13.76 -23.79
CA ASP A 186 10.44 12.32 -23.88
C ASP A 186 9.26 11.55 -23.31
N TYR A 187 8.73 10.59 -24.05
CA TYR A 187 7.69 9.69 -23.58
C TYR A 187 8.27 8.69 -22.57
N MET A 188 7.80 8.78 -21.32
CA MET A 188 8.29 7.97 -20.20
C MET A 188 7.45 6.71 -19.93
N GLY A 189 6.30 6.56 -20.59
CA GLY A 189 5.43 5.40 -20.44
C GLY A 189 4.25 5.61 -19.48
N LEU A 190 3.62 4.49 -19.09
CA LEU A 190 2.48 4.44 -18.21
C LEU A 190 2.91 4.50 -16.74
N TYR A 191 2.34 5.42 -15.98
CA TYR A 191 2.58 5.59 -14.53
C TYR A 191 1.28 5.50 -13.76
N GLN A 192 1.37 5.01 -12.53
CA GLN A 192 0.30 5.10 -11.55
C GLN A 192 0.51 6.38 -10.72
N LEU A 193 -0.37 7.36 -10.92
CA LEU A 193 -0.47 8.51 -10.03
C LEU A 193 -1.28 8.11 -8.80
N THR A 194 -0.76 8.43 -7.63
CA THR A 194 -1.40 8.19 -6.34
C THR A 194 -1.01 9.26 -5.32
N GLU A 195 -1.68 9.25 -4.18
CA GLU A 195 -1.38 10.10 -3.05
C GLU A 195 -0.04 9.76 -2.42
N GLN A 196 0.64 10.76 -1.88
CA GLN A 196 1.75 10.54 -0.96
C GLN A 196 1.20 10.17 0.42
N VAL A 197 1.75 9.14 1.06
CA VAL A 197 1.46 8.87 2.47
C VAL A 197 2.14 9.93 3.33
N GLU A 198 1.34 10.81 3.91
CA GLU A 198 1.79 11.92 4.76
C GLU A 198 0.64 12.39 5.66
N GLN A 199 0.96 13.14 6.72
CA GLN A 199 -0.04 13.81 7.54
C GLN A 199 -0.66 14.97 6.77
N GLY A 200 -1.98 15.08 6.78
CA GLY A 200 -2.72 16.18 6.13
C GLY A 200 -4.23 15.97 6.18
N LYS A 201 -4.98 17.06 6.00
CA LYS A 201 -6.45 17.03 6.03
C LYS A 201 -7.04 16.02 5.03
N ASN A 202 -6.45 15.93 3.85
CA ASN A 202 -6.88 15.04 2.76
C ASN A 202 -5.90 13.86 2.56
N ARG A 203 -5.12 13.53 3.56
CA ARG A 203 -4.19 12.41 3.67
C ARG A 203 -4.46 11.72 5.01
N VAL A 204 -3.46 11.33 5.77
CA VAL A 204 -3.64 10.84 7.13
C VAL A 204 -4.03 12.02 8.03
N ASN A 205 -5.33 12.17 8.27
CA ASN A 205 -5.90 13.32 8.98
C ASN A 205 -5.86 13.12 10.49
N ILE A 206 -4.70 13.33 11.05
CA ILE A 206 -4.40 13.30 12.49
C ILE A 206 -3.86 14.66 12.92
N ASP A 207 -3.85 14.94 14.21
CA ASP A 207 -3.25 16.17 14.72
C ASP A 207 -1.79 16.27 14.32
N LYS A 208 -1.41 17.38 13.74
CA LYS A 208 -0.06 17.60 13.19
C LYS A 208 1.05 17.59 14.24
N LYS A 209 0.73 17.90 15.51
CA LYS A 209 1.72 18.06 16.57
C LYS A 209 1.72 16.92 17.59
N ALA A 210 0.55 16.32 17.81
CA ALA A 210 0.33 15.35 18.86
C ALA A 210 -0.18 13.99 18.34
N GLY A 211 -0.55 13.90 17.06
CA GLY A 211 -0.84 12.64 16.40
C GLY A 211 0.44 11.98 15.88
N TRP A 212 0.41 10.67 15.74
CA TRP A 212 1.54 9.87 15.24
C TRP A 212 1.21 9.23 13.90
N LEU A 213 2.08 9.42 12.91
CA LEU A 213 2.18 8.59 11.72
C LEU A 213 3.55 7.94 11.73
N LEU A 214 3.59 6.64 11.91
CA LEU A 214 4.82 5.84 11.97
C LEU A 214 4.87 4.88 10.78
N SER A 215 6.06 4.52 10.34
CA SER A 215 6.27 3.36 9.49
C SER A 215 7.21 2.37 10.15
N PHE A 216 6.93 1.09 10.03
CA PHE A 216 7.91 0.03 10.23
C PHE A 216 8.65 -0.14 8.91
N ASP A 217 9.94 0.21 8.91
CA ASP A 217 10.69 0.30 7.67
C ASP A 217 12.18 0.03 7.90
N SER A 218 12.65 -1.11 7.41
CA SER A 218 14.05 -1.51 7.53
C SER A 218 14.97 -0.64 6.67
N ASP A 219 14.47 -0.08 5.57
CA ASP A 219 15.30 0.73 4.66
C ASP A 219 15.47 2.18 5.15
N ASP A 220 14.45 2.73 5.81
CA ASP A 220 14.48 4.08 6.40
C ASP A 220 14.75 4.05 7.91
N GLY A 221 14.80 2.87 8.52
CA GLY A 221 14.91 2.67 9.94
C GLY A 221 16.34 2.79 10.49
N PRO A 222 16.52 2.57 11.80
CA PRO A 222 17.78 2.77 12.50
C PRO A 222 18.90 1.80 12.09
N GLU A 223 18.57 0.75 11.34
CA GLU A 223 19.57 -0.20 10.81
C GLU A 223 20.39 0.42 9.68
N LEU A 224 19.72 1.01 8.68
CA LEU A 224 20.36 1.61 7.52
C LEU A 224 20.64 3.11 7.68
N SER A 225 19.93 3.76 8.61
CA SER A 225 20.10 5.18 8.95
C SER A 225 20.40 5.37 10.44
N PRO A 226 21.47 4.76 10.98
CA PRO A 226 21.76 4.81 12.41
C PRO A 226 22.07 6.25 12.85
N GLY A 227 21.39 6.70 13.91
CA GLY A 227 21.56 8.04 14.46
C GLY A 227 20.81 9.13 13.71
N ALA A 228 19.94 8.80 12.77
CA ALA A 228 18.95 9.74 12.26
C ALA A 228 17.96 10.11 13.37
N ASP A 229 17.50 11.37 13.35
CA ASP A 229 16.72 11.93 14.44
C ASP A 229 15.25 11.51 14.40
N ASP A 230 14.79 10.94 13.27
CA ASP A 230 13.41 10.58 13.00
C ASP A 230 13.14 9.07 13.07
N ASN A 231 14.08 8.27 13.57
CA ASN A 231 13.91 6.83 13.67
C ASN A 231 14.38 6.24 15.02
N PHE A 232 13.88 5.04 15.32
CA PHE A 232 14.25 4.30 16.52
C PHE A 232 13.92 2.81 16.41
N TRP A 233 14.58 2.00 17.24
CA TRP A 233 14.14 0.63 17.50
C TRP A 233 13.00 0.63 18.53
N SER A 234 11.89 -0.04 18.22
CA SER A 234 10.81 -0.21 19.19
C SER A 234 11.29 -0.96 20.45
N GLN A 235 10.53 -0.88 21.54
CA GLN A 235 11.03 -1.31 22.85
C GLN A 235 10.94 -2.81 23.07
N VAL A 236 9.84 -3.43 22.64
CA VAL A 236 9.52 -4.84 22.94
C VAL A 236 9.98 -5.74 21.79
N TYR A 237 9.47 -5.48 20.58
CA TYR A 237 9.74 -6.33 19.43
C TYR A 237 10.93 -5.91 18.60
N ARG A 238 11.59 -4.80 18.93
CA ARG A 238 12.74 -4.29 18.20
C ARG A 238 12.44 -4.01 16.73
N MET A 239 11.23 -3.56 16.44
CA MET A 239 10.83 -3.15 15.10
C MET A 239 11.60 -1.89 14.67
N PRO A 240 12.05 -1.81 13.41
CA PRO A 240 12.66 -0.59 12.87
C PRO A 240 11.56 0.44 12.58
N VAL A 241 11.55 1.55 13.29
CA VAL A 241 10.47 2.55 13.24
C VAL A 241 11.01 3.87 12.71
N CYS A 242 10.27 4.47 11.75
CA CYS A 242 10.44 5.86 11.34
C CYS A 242 9.23 6.69 11.74
N VAL A 243 9.47 7.90 12.24
CA VAL A 243 8.43 8.89 12.51
C VAL A 243 8.21 9.72 11.24
N LYS A 244 7.02 9.59 10.63
CA LYS A 244 6.63 10.36 9.43
C LYS A 244 5.84 11.61 9.81
N SER A 245 5.19 11.62 10.98
CA SER A 245 4.56 12.79 11.60
C SER A 245 4.49 12.57 13.12
N PRO A 246 4.74 13.62 13.94
CA PRO A 246 5.18 14.96 13.58
C PRO A 246 6.49 14.97 12.79
N GLU A 247 6.68 15.96 11.93
CA GLU A 247 7.96 16.12 11.22
C GLU A 247 9.06 16.49 12.22
N ILE A 248 10.07 15.63 12.30
CA ILE A 248 11.26 15.86 13.14
C ILE A 248 12.28 16.57 12.26
N SER A 249 12.76 17.73 12.70
CA SER A 249 13.76 18.47 11.94
C SER A 249 15.13 17.78 11.97
N GLU A 250 15.88 17.86 10.88
CA GLU A 250 17.26 17.33 10.77
C GLU A 250 18.24 17.96 11.82
N LYS A 251 17.80 18.98 12.53
CA LYS A 251 18.54 19.65 13.59
C LYS A 251 17.72 19.69 14.87
N ILE A 252 17.75 18.62 15.62
CA ILE A 252 17.20 18.61 16.97
C ILE A 252 18.11 19.41 17.91
N GLU A 253 18.05 20.73 17.82
CA GLU A 253 18.60 21.60 18.84
C GLU A 253 17.58 21.88 19.97
N VAL A 254 16.29 21.62 19.71
CA VAL A 254 15.18 21.91 20.61
C VAL A 254 14.88 20.70 21.49
N LYS A 255 14.99 20.89 22.81
CA LYS A 255 14.72 19.89 23.84
C LYS A 255 13.34 19.19 23.70
N SER A 256 12.36 19.88 23.07
CA SER A 256 11.01 19.39 22.79
C SER A 256 10.96 18.29 21.72
N GLU A 257 11.80 18.32 20.69
CA GLU A 257 11.77 17.31 19.62
C GLU A 257 12.39 15.97 20.07
N LYS A 258 13.41 16.02 20.94
CA LYS A 258 13.93 14.80 21.60
C LYS A 258 12.90 14.13 22.50
N SER A 259 11.99 14.89 23.11
CA SER A 259 10.90 14.33 23.88
C SER A 259 9.86 13.65 22.98
N LEU A 260 9.60 14.18 21.78
CA LEU A 260 8.64 13.60 20.84
C LEU A 260 9.01 12.16 20.43
N ILE A 261 10.28 11.90 20.12
CA ILE A 261 10.75 10.53 19.84
C ILE A 261 10.56 9.62 21.06
N GLY A 262 10.85 10.12 22.26
CA GLY A 262 10.63 9.40 23.51
C GLY A 262 9.15 9.07 23.72
N ASP A 263 8.26 10.02 23.43
CA ASP A 263 6.81 9.85 23.55
C ASP A 263 6.27 8.87 22.48
N ALA A 264 6.74 8.95 21.23
CA ALA A 264 6.38 7.99 20.18
C ALA A 264 6.82 6.57 20.55
N LYS A 265 8.05 6.43 21.02
CA LYS A 265 8.62 5.16 21.47
C LYS A 265 7.87 4.57 22.64
N LYS A 266 7.46 5.40 23.61
CA LYS A 266 6.61 4.98 24.73
C LYS A 266 5.23 4.55 24.27
N ALA A 267 4.56 5.38 23.47
CA ALA A 267 3.20 5.09 22.99
C ALA A 267 3.13 3.80 22.16
N LEU A 268 4.14 3.55 21.31
CA LEU A 268 4.26 2.30 20.57
C LEU A 268 4.59 1.14 21.51
N GLY A 269 5.46 1.32 22.49
CA GLY A 269 5.82 0.30 23.47
C GLY A 269 4.63 -0.13 24.33
N ASP A 270 3.71 0.78 24.64
CA ASP A 270 2.46 0.46 25.34
C ASP A 270 1.59 -0.48 24.48
N LEU A 271 1.45 -0.22 23.17
CA LEU A 271 0.78 -1.13 22.23
C LEU A 271 1.49 -2.50 22.15
N GLU A 272 2.81 -2.49 22.02
CA GLU A 272 3.62 -3.71 21.93
C GLU A 272 3.45 -4.60 23.18
N ASN A 273 3.43 -4.01 24.38
CA ASN A 273 3.22 -4.75 25.62
C ASN A 273 1.81 -5.39 25.70
N ILE A 274 0.79 -4.71 25.18
CA ILE A 274 -0.56 -5.26 25.12
C ILE A 274 -0.62 -6.42 24.14
N ILE A 275 0.01 -6.30 22.96
CA ILE A 275 0.11 -7.40 22.00
C ILE A 275 0.83 -8.60 22.63
N LEU A 276 1.95 -8.38 23.29
CA LEU A 276 2.72 -9.43 23.98
C LEU A 276 1.93 -10.11 25.09
N SER A 277 1.03 -9.41 25.76
CA SER A 277 0.19 -9.97 26.83
C SER A 277 -0.90 -10.91 26.33
N HIS A 278 -1.19 -10.89 25.01
CA HIS A 278 -2.28 -11.60 24.35
C HIS A 278 -3.67 -11.24 24.94
N ASP A 279 -3.81 -10.05 25.51
CA ASP A 279 -5.06 -9.55 26.05
C ASP A 279 -5.86 -8.81 24.97
N TYR A 280 -6.80 -9.52 24.36
CA TYR A 280 -7.64 -8.98 23.30
C TYR A 280 -8.55 -7.84 23.77
N GLU A 281 -9.07 -7.88 25.00
CA GLU A 281 -9.91 -6.81 25.52
C GLU A 281 -9.11 -5.53 25.75
N ALA A 282 -7.87 -5.64 26.25
CA ALA A 282 -6.97 -4.52 26.36
C ALA A 282 -6.57 -3.99 24.97
N LEU A 283 -6.34 -4.87 23.98
CA LEU A 283 -6.00 -4.48 22.61
C LEU A 283 -7.08 -3.60 21.98
N LYS A 284 -8.37 -3.93 22.19
CA LYS A 284 -9.49 -3.11 21.68
C LYS A 284 -9.55 -1.70 22.26
N GLN A 285 -8.97 -1.47 23.43
CA GLN A 285 -8.95 -0.14 24.06
C GLN A 285 -7.88 0.78 23.45
N VAL A 286 -6.89 0.22 22.78
CA VAL A 286 -5.73 0.98 22.25
C VAL A 286 -5.56 0.86 20.74
N CYS A 287 -6.23 -0.09 20.10
CA CYS A 287 -6.11 -0.37 18.68
C CYS A 287 -7.47 -0.53 17.99
N ASN A 288 -7.59 -0.02 16.77
CA ASN A 288 -8.73 -0.27 15.90
C ASN A 288 -8.65 -1.71 15.34
N VAL A 289 -9.07 -2.68 16.14
CA VAL A 289 -8.90 -4.11 15.83
C VAL A 289 -9.61 -4.53 14.54
N PRO A 290 -10.82 -4.05 14.20
CA PRO A 290 -11.43 -4.40 12.91
C PRO A 290 -10.56 -4.00 11.72
N VAL A 291 -10.00 -2.79 11.71
CA VAL A 291 -9.09 -2.32 10.64
C VAL A 291 -7.78 -3.12 10.64
N MET A 292 -7.25 -3.43 11.84
CA MET A 292 -6.06 -4.25 11.98
C MET A 292 -6.26 -5.64 11.36
N ILE A 293 -7.40 -6.28 11.61
CA ILE A 293 -7.73 -7.59 11.02
C ILE A 293 -7.80 -7.50 9.49
N ASP A 294 -8.47 -6.49 8.94
CA ASP A 294 -8.55 -6.29 7.50
C ASP A 294 -7.15 -6.06 6.88
N TYR A 295 -6.33 -5.25 7.54
CA TYR A 295 -4.95 -4.99 7.13
C TYR A 295 -4.12 -6.29 7.11
N LEU A 296 -4.18 -7.08 8.18
CA LEU A 296 -3.43 -8.34 8.28
C LEU A 296 -3.92 -9.37 7.25
N LEU A 297 -5.23 -9.48 7.04
CA LEU A 297 -5.80 -10.37 6.01
C LEU A 297 -5.37 -9.96 4.60
N ILE A 298 -5.26 -8.67 4.31
CA ILE A 298 -4.71 -8.20 3.02
C ILE A 298 -3.26 -8.62 2.89
N GLN A 299 -2.41 -8.34 3.87
CA GLN A 299 -0.99 -8.71 3.85
C GLN A 299 -0.78 -10.22 3.61
N GLU A 300 -1.56 -11.04 4.31
CA GLU A 300 -1.51 -12.49 4.15
C GLU A 300 -2.03 -12.93 2.78
N TYR A 301 -3.18 -12.37 2.34
CA TYR A 301 -3.80 -12.76 1.06
C TYR A 301 -2.89 -12.49 -0.12
N ILE A 302 -2.24 -11.34 -0.17
CA ILE A 302 -1.32 -11.01 -1.25
C ILE A 302 0.08 -11.59 -1.05
N TYR A 303 0.32 -12.31 0.05
CA TYR A 303 1.64 -12.83 0.40
C TYR A 303 2.73 -11.76 0.33
N ASN A 304 2.57 -10.70 1.11
CA ASN A 304 3.56 -9.61 1.14
C ASN A 304 4.80 -10.02 1.94
N VAL A 305 5.85 -10.47 1.25
CA VAL A 305 7.09 -10.94 1.89
C VAL A 305 7.84 -9.84 2.65
N GLU A 306 7.55 -8.57 2.38
CA GLU A 306 8.16 -7.45 3.12
C GLU A 306 7.66 -7.32 4.57
N VAL A 307 6.59 -8.03 4.96
CA VAL A 307 6.20 -8.12 6.36
C VAL A 307 7.30 -8.79 7.20
N ALA A 308 8.04 -9.74 6.62
CA ALA A 308 9.09 -10.48 7.32
C ALA A 308 10.31 -9.61 7.68
N ALA A 309 10.65 -8.62 6.87
CA ALA A 309 11.64 -7.58 7.16
C ALA A 309 10.97 -6.24 6.86
N PRO A 310 10.21 -5.68 7.81
CA PRO A 310 9.14 -4.74 7.52
C PRO A 310 9.64 -3.54 6.74
N ARG A 311 8.91 -3.26 5.64
CA ARG A 311 9.07 -2.08 4.81
C ARG A 311 7.69 -1.54 4.48
N SER A 312 7.58 -0.23 4.46
CA SER A 312 6.36 0.45 4.04
C SER A 312 5.09 0.04 4.80
N ILE A 313 5.22 -0.43 6.05
CA ILE A 313 4.10 -0.77 6.92
C ILE A 313 3.78 0.46 7.78
N PHE A 314 2.63 1.08 7.54
CA PHE A 314 2.23 2.29 8.24
C PHE A 314 1.24 1.99 9.36
N ILE A 315 1.38 2.74 10.46
CA ILE A 315 0.40 2.85 11.52
C ILE A 315 0.25 4.31 11.94
N HIS A 316 -0.94 4.68 12.38
CA HIS A 316 -1.19 6.04 12.85
C HIS A 316 -2.09 6.05 14.08
N LYS A 317 -1.99 7.13 14.87
CA LYS A 317 -2.82 7.40 16.03
C LYS A 317 -3.04 8.91 16.11
N ASP A 318 -4.28 9.34 16.26
CA ASP A 318 -4.57 10.76 16.49
C ASP A 318 -4.19 11.18 17.92
N SER A 319 -4.31 12.45 18.21
CA SER A 319 -4.18 12.99 19.57
C SER A 319 -5.40 12.64 20.44
N GLY A 320 -5.19 12.59 21.73
CA GLY A 320 -6.23 12.33 22.72
C GLY A 320 -6.16 10.94 23.35
N ASP A 321 -6.74 10.83 24.55
CA ASP A 321 -6.64 9.62 25.36
C ASP A 321 -7.42 8.45 24.75
N ASP A 322 -8.55 8.74 24.07
CA ASP A 322 -9.40 7.74 23.41
C ASP A 322 -8.94 7.39 21.98
N ALA A 323 -7.86 8.01 21.48
CA ALA A 323 -7.37 7.75 20.14
C ALA A 323 -6.76 6.35 20.03
N LEU A 324 -7.13 5.62 18.98
CA LEU A 324 -6.70 4.25 18.75
C LEU A 324 -5.57 4.18 17.72
N TRP A 325 -4.61 3.29 17.94
CA TRP A 325 -3.70 2.89 16.90
C TRP A 325 -4.46 2.24 15.74
N THR A 326 -4.18 2.66 14.55
CA THR A 326 -4.83 2.18 13.32
C THR A 326 -3.77 1.80 12.29
N PHE A 327 -3.87 0.59 11.74
CA PHE A 327 -2.99 0.11 10.68
C PHE A 327 -3.37 0.72 9.34
N GLY A 328 -2.38 1.13 8.60
CA GLY A 328 -2.54 1.83 7.32
C GLY A 328 -1.96 3.26 7.37
N PRO A 329 -1.99 3.98 6.22
CA PRO A 329 -2.48 3.56 4.91
C PRO A 329 -1.73 2.36 4.30
N LEU A 330 -2.38 1.72 3.31
CA LEU A 330 -1.74 0.66 2.53
C LEU A 330 -0.78 1.26 1.51
N TRP A 331 0.44 0.71 1.41
CA TRP A 331 1.48 1.24 0.55
C TRP A 331 2.48 0.17 0.15
N ASP A 332 2.93 0.20 -1.14
CA ASP A 332 4.06 -0.54 -1.70
C ASP A 332 3.94 -2.07 -1.67
N PHE A 333 3.25 -2.63 -2.65
CA PHE A 333 2.91 -4.05 -2.69
C PHE A 333 3.57 -4.82 -3.83
N ASP A 334 4.58 -4.25 -4.49
CA ASP A 334 5.27 -4.90 -5.59
C ASP A 334 6.31 -5.95 -5.14
N ALA A 335 6.41 -6.21 -3.84
CA ALA A 335 7.09 -7.37 -3.25
C ALA A 335 6.11 -8.42 -2.68
N GLY A 336 4.81 -8.24 -2.91
CA GLY A 336 3.79 -9.26 -2.67
C GLY A 336 3.70 -10.27 -3.82
N PHE A 337 2.62 -11.07 -3.82
CA PHE A 337 2.23 -11.98 -4.91
C PHE A 337 3.29 -13.01 -5.25
N ASP A 338 3.93 -13.55 -4.20
CA ASP A 338 4.95 -14.57 -4.32
C ASP A 338 6.23 -14.08 -5.03
N PHE A 339 6.70 -12.93 -4.60
CA PHE A 339 7.93 -12.34 -5.12
C PHE A 339 9.15 -13.17 -4.75
N ASP A 340 9.90 -13.59 -5.76
CA ASP A 340 11.18 -14.29 -5.58
C ASP A 340 12.35 -13.32 -5.71
N TRP A 341 13.00 -13.04 -4.58
CA TRP A 341 14.18 -12.17 -4.51
C TRP A 341 15.35 -12.69 -5.36
N GLY A 342 15.42 -14.00 -5.63
CA GLY A 342 16.44 -14.58 -6.49
C GLY A 342 16.31 -14.16 -7.96
N HIS A 343 15.09 -13.79 -8.37
CA HIS A 343 14.75 -13.39 -9.74
C HIS A 343 14.27 -11.93 -9.85
N MET A 344 14.58 -11.09 -8.86
CA MET A 344 14.07 -9.73 -8.77
C MET A 344 14.44 -8.82 -9.96
N TYR A 345 15.47 -9.17 -10.72
CA TYR A 345 15.92 -8.37 -11.86
C TYR A 345 15.28 -8.78 -13.19
N ASP A 346 14.83 -10.01 -13.33
CA ASP A 346 14.27 -10.56 -14.56
C ASP A 346 12.74 -10.77 -14.49
N GLY A 347 12.13 -10.46 -13.34
CA GLY A 347 10.70 -10.56 -13.13
C GLY A 347 10.13 -11.98 -13.17
N HIS A 348 10.95 -13.01 -12.94
CA HIS A 348 10.51 -14.41 -12.97
C HIS A 348 9.91 -14.91 -11.66
N GLY A 349 9.93 -14.14 -10.59
CA GLY A 349 9.61 -14.57 -9.25
C GLY A 349 8.16 -14.39 -8.80
N TYR A 350 7.25 -13.91 -9.64
CA TYR A 350 5.86 -13.68 -9.24
C TYR A 350 4.94 -14.84 -9.58
N PHE A 351 3.93 -15.07 -8.74
CA PHE A 351 2.85 -16.03 -8.94
C PHE A 351 3.34 -17.48 -9.02
N ALA A 352 4.44 -17.82 -8.34
CA ALA A 352 5.05 -19.15 -8.41
C ALA A 352 4.41 -20.13 -7.43
N ASP A 353 4.36 -19.80 -6.14
CA ASP A 353 3.76 -20.61 -5.08
C ASP A 353 2.78 -19.78 -4.23
N TYR A 354 1.62 -20.33 -3.92
CA TYR A 354 0.58 -19.68 -3.09
C TYR A 354 0.47 -20.29 -1.68
N ARG A 355 1.32 -21.24 -1.34
CA ARG A 355 1.20 -22.10 -0.15
C ARG A 355 1.96 -21.60 1.06
N GLU A 356 2.62 -20.47 0.96
CA GLU A 356 3.36 -19.90 2.07
C GLU A 356 2.57 -18.82 2.81
N THR A 357 2.91 -18.59 4.09
CA THR A 357 2.31 -17.58 4.95
C THR A 357 3.34 -16.52 5.33
N VAL A 358 2.91 -15.27 5.52
CA VAL A 358 3.79 -14.17 5.89
C VAL A 358 3.63 -13.76 7.36
N LEU A 359 2.48 -14.05 7.96
CA LEU A 359 2.16 -13.64 9.33
C LEU A 359 2.35 -14.74 10.37
N GLY A 360 3.06 -15.82 10.00
CA GLY A 360 3.29 -16.93 10.91
C GLY A 360 2.02 -17.66 11.32
N THR A 361 1.01 -17.65 10.45
CA THR A 361 -0.19 -18.48 10.57
C THR A 361 0.13 -19.98 10.51
N ASP A 362 1.35 -20.32 10.11
CA ASP A 362 1.94 -21.62 10.30
C ASP A 362 3.11 -21.53 11.31
N PRO A 363 2.94 -21.94 12.57
CA PRO A 363 4.00 -21.87 13.58
C PRO A 363 5.23 -22.74 13.27
N ALA A 364 5.14 -23.64 12.28
CA ALA A 364 6.28 -24.45 11.83
C ALA A 364 7.18 -23.68 10.86
N ARG A 365 6.78 -22.54 10.34
CA ARG A 365 7.53 -21.75 9.38
C ARG A 365 7.93 -20.40 9.95
N HIS A 366 9.18 -20.24 10.32
CA HIS A 366 9.83 -18.96 10.53
C HIS A 366 10.25 -18.39 9.17
N ILE A 367 9.54 -17.36 8.70
CA ILE A 367 9.82 -16.75 7.39
C ILE A 367 11.05 -15.84 7.42
N SER A 368 11.57 -15.47 8.59
CA SER A 368 12.59 -14.46 8.69
C SER A 368 13.85 -14.94 9.40
N ASN A 369 14.99 -14.62 8.79
CA ASN A 369 16.30 -14.65 9.45
C ASN A 369 16.54 -13.42 10.34
N TYR A 370 15.55 -12.56 10.51
CA TYR A 370 15.60 -11.37 11.34
C TYR A 370 14.87 -11.64 12.65
N ASP A 371 15.56 -11.43 13.77
CA ASP A 371 15.09 -11.80 15.11
C ASP A 371 13.90 -10.97 15.63
N TYR A 372 13.45 -9.94 14.92
CA TYR A 372 12.47 -8.99 15.43
C TYR A 372 11.07 -9.08 14.79
N VAL A 373 10.93 -9.62 13.60
CA VAL A 373 9.71 -9.44 12.82
C VAL A 373 8.61 -10.45 13.15
N PRO A 374 8.88 -11.74 13.28
CA PRO A 374 7.80 -12.72 13.39
C PRO A 374 6.90 -12.49 14.59
N SER A 375 7.46 -12.06 15.72
CA SER A 375 6.75 -12.03 16.98
C SER A 375 5.67 -10.95 17.04
N PHE A 376 5.90 -9.74 16.52
CA PHE A 376 4.91 -8.66 16.54
C PHE A 376 3.61 -9.05 15.84
N PHE A 377 3.71 -9.58 14.64
CA PHE A 377 2.53 -9.97 13.85
C PHE A 377 1.93 -11.31 14.29
N THR A 378 2.73 -12.22 14.83
CA THR A 378 2.28 -13.56 15.20
C THR A 378 1.71 -13.63 16.61
N ASP A 379 2.14 -12.77 17.54
CA ASP A 379 1.64 -12.79 18.91
C ASP A 379 0.14 -12.47 19.00
N MET A 380 -0.37 -11.62 18.10
CA MET A 380 -1.82 -11.36 18.02
C MET A 380 -2.64 -12.62 17.76
N TRP A 381 -2.10 -13.58 17.01
CA TRP A 381 -2.77 -14.82 16.68
C TRP A 381 -2.80 -15.84 17.82
N LYS A 382 -2.15 -15.57 18.95
CA LYS A 382 -2.19 -16.43 20.12
C LYS A 382 -3.46 -16.25 20.95
N ASP A 383 -4.15 -15.11 20.81
CA ASP A 383 -5.46 -14.91 21.44
C ASP A 383 -6.58 -15.59 20.64
N LYS A 384 -7.38 -16.42 21.32
CA LYS A 384 -8.46 -17.21 20.69
C LYS A 384 -9.61 -16.35 20.19
N THR A 385 -9.89 -15.23 20.88
CA THR A 385 -10.95 -14.30 20.47
C THR A 385 -10.55 -13.56 19.21
N PHE A 386 -9.31 -13.05 19.16
CA PHE A 386 -8.76 -12.44 17.97
C PHE A 386 -8.82 -13.40 16.77
N VAL A 387 -8.36 -14.64 16.93
CA VAL A 387 -8.42 -15.67 15.87
C VAL A 387 -9.85 -15.93 15.42
N SER A 388 -10.81 -15.98 16.35
CA SER A 388 -12.24 -16.17 16.02
C SER A 388 -12.77 -15.03 15.16
N GLU A 389 -12.41 -13.78 15.47
CA GLU A 389 -12.81 -12.61 14.69
C GLU A 389 -12.15 -12.58 13.31
N VAL A 390 -10.87 -12.93 13.22
CA VAL A 390 -10.17 -13.08 11.93
C VAL A 390 -10.87 -14.10 11.04
N LYS A 391 -11.23 -15.28 11.60
CA LYS A 391 -11.98 -16.31 10.86
C LYS A 391 -13.33 -15.81 10.38
N ALA A 392 -14.08 -15.13 11.25
CA ALA A 392 -15.37 -14.54 10.88
C ALA A 392 -15.22 -13.47 9.81
N ARG A 393 -14.19 -12.63 9.91
CA ARG A 393 -13.92 -11.58 8.93
C ARG A 393 -13.48 -12.13 7.59
N TRP A 394 -12.59 -13.12 7.55
CA TRP A 394 -12.20 -13.78 6.31
C TRP A 394 -13.41 -14.37 5.58
N LYS A 395 -14.31 -15.01 6.29
CA LYS A 395 -15.56 -15.54 5.70
C LYS A 395 -16.41 -14.46 5.01
N GLN A 396 -16.38 -13.22 5.52
CA GLN A 396 -17.05 -12.07 4.88
C GLN A 396 -16.27 -11.55 3.66
N ILE A 397 -14.94 -11.49 3.74
CA ILE A 397 -14.08 -10.96 2.68
C ILE A 397 -13.96 -11.95 1.51
N ARG A 398 -13.90 -13.25 1.81
CA ARG A 398 -13.62 -14.32 0.85
C ARG A 398 -14.43 -14.25 -0.45
N PRO A 399 -15.76 -14.11 -0.43
CA PRO A 399 -16.55 -13.98 -1.66
C PRO A 399 -16.26 -12.68 -2.43
N ARG A 400 -15.85 -11.61 -1.76
CA ARG A 400 -15.57 -10.32 -2.37
C ARG A 400 -14.30 -10.31 -3.20
N VAL A 401 -13.34 -11.19 -2.88
CA VAL A 401 -12.05 -11.30 -3.59
C VAL A 401 -12.28 -11.49 -5.09
N THR A 402 -13.11 -12.46 -5.46
CA THR A 402 -13.37 -12.81 -6.87
C THR A 402 -14.54 -12.04 -7.48
N ALA A 403 -15.53 -11.66 -6.67
CA ALA A 403 -16.73 -10.99 -7.15
C ALA A 403 -16.59 -9.47 -7.24
N GLU A 404 -15.65 -8.87 -6.48
CA GLU A 404 -15.55 -7.42 -6.36
C GLU A 404 -14.12 -6.92 -6.59
N PHE A 405 -13.14 -7.34 -5.80
CA PHE A 405 -11.80 -6.72 -5.78
C PHE A 405 -11.03 -6.99 -7.08
N TRP A 406 -10.94 -8.24 -7.51
CA TRP A 406 -10.24 -8.57 -8.74
C TRP A 406 -10.92 -7.98 -9.99
N PRO A 407 -12.24 -8.13 -10.20
CA PRO A 407 -12.92 -7.48 -11.31
C PRO A 407 -12.72 -5.97 -11.35
N GLU A 408 -12.65 -5.32 -10.19
CA GLU A 408 -12.39 -3.88 -10.11
C GLU A 408 -10.98 -3.52 -10.55
N ALA A 409 -9.96 -4.19 -10.03
CA ALA A 409 -8.57 -3.98 -10.46
C ALA A 409 -8.40 -4.27 -11.96
N LYS A 410 -9.07 -5.30 -12.47
CA LYS A 410 -9.01 -5.65 -13.89
C LYS A 410 -9.58 -4.56 -14.81
N ARG A 411 -10.58 -3.80 -14.38
CA ARG A 411 -11.10 -2.65 -15.17
C ARG A 411 -10.03 -1.60 -15.45
N TYR A 412 -9.12 -1.38 -14.51
CA TYR A 412 -7.98 -0.48 -14.74
C TYR A 412 -7.04 -1.00 -15.82
N ALA A 413 -6.76 -2.30 -15.87
CA ALA A 413 -5.95 -2.90 -16.90
C ALA A 413 -6.65 -2.87 -18.28
N ASP A 414 -7.94 -3.21 -18.31
CA ASP A 414 -8.73 -3.21 -19.55
C ASP A 414 -8.78 -1.82 -20.18
N ALA A 415 -8.95 -0.78 -19.36
CA ALA A 415 -8.95 0.61 -19.81
C ALA A 415 -7.57 1.12 -20.23
N ALA A 416 -6.49 0.57 -19.67
CA ALA A 416 -5.11 0.97 -19.95
C ALA A 416 -4.41 0.10 -21.01
N THR A 417 -5.12 -0.81 -21.68
CA THR A 417 -4.54 -1.80 -22.60
C THR A 417 -3.58 -1.18 -23.62
N GLU A 418 -4.00 -0.14 -24.33
CA GLU A 418 -3.14 0.53 -25.34
C GLU A 418 -1.94 1.24 -24.71
N ALA A 419 -2.12 1.85 -23.54
CA ALA A 419 -1.04 2.52 -22.83
C ALA A 419 -0.01 1.50 -22.30
N MET A 420 -0.46 0.33 -21.84
CA MET A 420 0.41 -0.79 -21.46
C MET A 420 1.22 -1.31 -22.65
N GLU A 421 0.63 -1.37 -23.84
CA GLU A 421 1.34 -1.74 -25.06
C GLU A 421 2.41 -0.72 -25.45
N ARG A 422 2.11 0.59 -25.30
CA ARG A 422 3.11 1.65 -25.52
C ARG A 422 4.21 1.62 -24.46
N ASP A 423 3.86 1.39 -23.20
CA ASP A 423 4.81 1.24 -22.10
C ASP A 423 5.77 0.06 -22.33
N ALA A 424 5.24 -1.09 -22.75
CA ALA A 424 6.04 -2.27 -23.06
C ALA A 424 7.00 -2.07 -24.24
N LYS A 425 6.64 -1.22 -25.23
CA LYS A 425 7.56 -0.82 -26.31
C LYS A 425 8.66 0.11 -25.83
N ARG A 426 8.34 1.02 -24.91
CA ARG A 426 9.30 1.98 -24.33
C ARG A 426 10.26 1.29 -23.37
N TRP A 427 9.74 0.34 -22.59
CA TRP A 427 10.44 -0.39 -21.55
C TRP A 427 10.23 -1.90 -21.76
N PRO A 428 10.98 -2.51 -22.70
CA PRO A 428 10.83 -3.93 -22.97
C PRO A 428 11.21 -4.75 -21.75
N ILE A 429 10.30 -5.63 -21.35
CA ILE A 429 10.51 -6.68 -20.36
C ILE A 429 10.16 -8.01 -21.02
N ASP A 430 10.78 -9.09 -20.59
CA ASP A 430 10.58 -10.43 -21.19
C ASP A 430 9.15 -10.98 -21.01
N LYS A 431 8.29 -10.28 -20.26
CA LYS A 431 6.95 -10.73 -19.93
C LYS A 431 5.87 -9.93 -20.61
N GLN A 432 4.92 -10.66 -21.19
CA GLN A 432 3.71 -10.07 -21.75
C GLN A 432 2.69 -9.80 -20.64
N TYR A 433 2.36 -8.55 -20.40
CA TYR A 433 1.46 -8.12 -19.33
C TYR A 433 0.09 -8.86 -19.34
N LYS A 434 -0.49 -9.17 -20.52
CA LYS A 434 -1.74 -9.94 -20.62
C LYS A 434 -1.60 -11.35 -20.05
N THR A 435 -0.48 -12.00 -20.29
CA THR A 435 -0.18 -13.32 -19.73
C THR A 435 -0.04 -13.24 -18.21
N GLU A 436 0.66 -12.23 -17.71
CA GLU A 436 0.89 -12.06 -16.28
C GLU A 436 -0.38 -11.65 -15.53
N ILE A 437 -1.26 -10.85 -16.12
CA ILE A 437 -2.60 -10.55 -15.54
C ILE A 437 -3.41 -11.85 -15.39
N ASN A 438 -3.42 -12.72 -16.41
CA ASN A 438 -4.11 -14.02 -16.30
C ASN A 438 -3.47 -14.95 -15.28
N ARG A 439 -2.14 -14.90 -15.12
CA ARG A 439 -1.43 -15.66 -14.06
C ARG A 439 -1.77 -15.12 -12.68
N MET A 440 -1.80 -13.82 -12.51
CA MET A 440 -2.21 -13.17 -11.25
C MET A 440 -3.63 -13.58 -10.86
N GLU A 441 -4.58 -13.59 -11.79
CA GLU A 441 -5.95 -14.04 -11.52
C GLU A 441 -6.00 -15.48 -11.01
N LYS A 442 -5.30 -16.40 -11.69
CA LYS A 442 -5.20 -17.80 -11.26
C LYS A 442 -4.57 -17.93 -9.89
N TRP A 443 -3.48 -17.20 -9.65
CA TRP A 443 -2.79 -17.19 -8.38
C TRP A 443 -3.69 -16.68 -7.25
N LEU A 444 -4.39 -15.55 -7.44
CA LEU A 444 -5.31 -14.99 -6.46
C LEU A 444 -6.44 -15.97 -6.09
N ASN A 445 -6.98 -16.68 -7.07
CA ASN A 445 -8.00 -17.71 -6.83
C ASN A 445 -7.44 -18.88 -6.01
N ALA A 446 -6.27 -19.39 -6.38
CA ALA A 446 -5.60 -20.46 -5.65
C ALA A 446 -5.18 -20.02 -4.25
N ARG A 447 -4.67 -18.79 -4.11
CA ARG A 447 -4.31 -18.20 -2.83
C ARG A 447 -5.52 -18.08 -1.89
N ALA A 448 -6.66 -17.68 -2.43
CA ALA A 448 -7.90 -17.61 -1.63
C ALA A 448 -8.32 -18.98 -1.09
N VAL A 449 -8.21 -20.04 -1.90
CA VAL A 449 -8.46 -21.44 -1.45
C VAL A 449 -7.45 -21.86 -0.39
N PHE A 450 -6.17 -21.53 -0.56
CA PHE A 450 -5.15 -21.78 0.45
C PHE A 450 -5.49 -21.07 1.77
N MET A 451 -5.88 -19.79 1.71
CA MET A 451 -6.29 -19.03 2.89
C MET A 451 -7.56 -19.59 3.56
N ASP A 452 -8.50 -20.12 2.79
CA ASP A 452 -9.65 -20.82 3.39
C ASP A 452 -9.18 -21.92 4.34
N ASN A 453 -8.15 -22.67 3.96
CA ASN A 453 -7.58 -23.74 4.78
C ASN A 453 -6.80 -23.19 5.98
N ILE A 454 -5.85 -22.26 5.75
CA ILE A 454 -5.00 -21.77 6.85
C ILE A 454 -5.78 -20.97 7.88
N VAL A 455 -6.73 -20.12 7.45
CA VAL A 455 -7.56 -19.33 8.37
C VAL A 455 -8.55 -20.23 9.12
N THR A 456 -9.21 -21.17 8.45
CA THR A 456 -10.16 -22.09 9.06
C THR A 456 -9.49 -23.01 10.08
N ASN A 457 -8.33 -23.54 9.71
CA ASN A 457 -7.58 -24.50 10.53
C ASN A 457 -6.52 -23.85 11.40
N TYR A 458 -6.44 -22.52 11.36
CA TYR A 458 -5.49 -21.77 12.18
C TYR A 458 -5.62 -22.21 13.63
N PRO A 459 -4.50 -22.31 14.32
CA PRO A 459 -4.27 -23.36 15.25
C PRO A 459 -5.44 -23.46 16.17
N ASN A 460 -5.99 -24.65 16.21
CA ASN A 460 -6.73 -25.08 17.35
C ASN A 460 -5.81 -24.78 18.52
N GLY A 461 -5.97 -23.56 19.06
CA GLY A 461 -5.01 -22.96 19.97
C GLY A 461 -4.55 -23.97 20.98
N ASN A 462 -3.26 -24.15 21.01
CA ASN A 462 -2.62 -24.82 22.12
C ASN A 462 -2.64 -23.88 23.30
#